data_29d68eaf4afd719742b93f14f0253f02
#
_entry.id   29d68eaf4afd719742b93f14f0253f02
#
_cell.length_a   1.000
_cell.length_b   1.000
_cell.length_c   1.000
_cell.angle_alpha   90.00
_cell.angle_beta   90.00
_cell.angle_gamma   90.00
#
_symmetry.space_group_name_H-M   'P 1'
#
loop_
_entity.id
_entity.type
_entity.pdbx_description
1 polymer ?
#
loop_
_entity_poly.entity_id
_entity_poly.type
_entity_poly.pdbx_seq_one_letter_code
_entity_poly.pdbx_strand_id
1 'polypeptide(L)'
;VGYESMSQGAIQPGEIRTVALNGLPAQATSALVTVTTSDSTKKGKLRIGQIGEKRNAATIKVRKAKTRTAILVVPVVGGTVQISASKKPAVQVKVEVLGYRTGALPLKARGMSARKLIKTKFNGTKVKLAKATGIGDVPKKKKKVLAVILRVTTKGKGADGRFAAYAVGGVDRGSRSATVTAKGKTTSIIVAEVGDKGLVALAANVRTKVRVTVVGYIRR
;
A
#
# COMPACT_ATOMS: atom_id res chain seq x y z
N VAL A 1 14.19 4.66 -6.53
CA VAL A 1 14.05 3.39 -7.23
C VAL A 1 12.57 3.15 -7.40
N GLY A 2 12.06 3.33 -8.63
CA GLY A 2 10.68 2.99 -8.97
C GLY A 2 10.55 1.47 -8.98
N TYR A 3 9.68 0.92 -8.16
CA TYR A 3 9.34 -0.49 -8.21
C TYR A 3 8.38 -0.72 -9.37
N GLU A 4 8.74 -1.62 -10.28
CA GLU A 4 7.90 -1.93 -11.41
C GLU A 4 6.60 -2.60 -10.97
N SER A 5 5.52 -2.14 -11.54
CA SER A 5 4.20 -2.73 -11.40
C SER A 5 4.12 -3.96 -12.30
N MET A 6 3.91 -5.13 -11.71
CA MET A 6 3.81 -6.38 -12.45
C MET A 6 2.37 -6.82 -12.62
N SER A 7 1.88 -6.83 -13.85
CA SER A 7 0.65 -7.55 -14.18
C SER A 7 0.96 -9.04 -14.26
N GLN A 8 0.31 -9.83 -13.43
CA GLN A 8 0.48 -11.30 -13.43
C GLN A 8 -0.49 -12.02 -14.38
N GLY A 9 -1.26 -11.26 -15.14
CA GLY A 9 -2.34 -11.82 -15.94
C GLY A 9 -3.45 -12.46 -15.10
N ALA A 10 -4.29 -13.27 -15.72
CA ALA A 10 -5.35 -14.00 -15.03
C ALA A 10 -4.77 -15.23 -14.31
N ILE A 11 -5.07 -15.36 -13.03
CA ILE A 11 -4.83 -16.58 -12.26
C ILE A 11 -6.10 -17.42 -12.31
N GLN A 12 -5.96 -18.66 -12.74
CA GLN A 12 -7.08 -19.56 -12.96
C GLN A 12 -7.62 -20.19 -11.65
N PRO A 13 -8.83 -20.73 -11.64
CA PRO A 13 -9.39 -21.40 -10.47
C PRO A 13 -8.50 -22.54 -9.97
N GLY A 14 -8.08 -22.46 -8.70
CA GLY A 14 -7.18 -23.45 -8.08
C GLY A 14 -5.71 -23.34 -8.46
N GLU A 15 -5.36 -22.45 -9.37
CA GLU A 15 -3.97 -22.23 -9.79
C GLU A 15 -3.10 -21.75 -8.63
N ILE A 16 -1.87 -22.23 -8.63
CA ILE A 16 -0.78 -21.77 -7.77
C ILE A 16 0.33 -21.27 -8.69
N ARG A 17 0.72 -20.00 -8.55
CA ARG A 17 1.75 -19.37 -9.37
C ARG A 17 2.84 -18.79 -8.50
N THR A 18 4.09 -19.07 -8.85
CA THR A 18 5.26 -18.37 -8.27
C THR A 18 5.52 -17.11 -9.06
N VAL A 19 5.73 -16.01 -8.36
CA VAL A 19 5.90 -14.67 -8.93
C VAL A 19 7.18 -14.07 -8.38
N ALA A 20 8.08 -13.66 -9.26
CA ALA A 20 9.21 -12.82 -8.89
C ALA A 20 8.72 -11.40 -8.62
N LEU A 21 9.21 -10.79 -7.54
CA LEU A 21 8.96 -9.40 -7.22
C LEU A 21 10.19 -8.59 -7.65
N ASN A 22 10.14 -7.98 -8.82
CA ASN A 22 11.27 -7.25 -9.38
C ASN A 22 11.70 -6.09 -8.47
N GLY A 23 13.00 -5.82 -8.44
CA GLY A 23 13.60 -4.77 -7.63
C GLY A 23 13.81 -5.13 -6.15
N LEU A 24 13.51 -6.36 -5.73
CA LEU A 24 13.86 -6.83 -4.39
C LEU A 24 15.30 -7.37 -4.38
N PRO A 25 16.12 -7.00 -3.38
CA PRO A 25 17.41 -7.66 -3.19
C PRO A 25 17.20 -9.12 -2.72
N ALA A 26 18.15 -10.01 -3.06
CA ALA A 26 18.07 -11.43 -2.73
C ALA A 26 17.92 -11.71 -1.22
N GLN A 27 18.48 -10.84 -0.39
CA GLN A 27 18.40 -10.90 1.07
C GLN A 27 17.11 -10.32 1.67
N ALA A 28 16.15 -9.91 0.84
CA ALA A 28 14.86 -9.47 1.33
C ALA A 28 14.11 -10.65 1.97
N THR A 29 13.65 -10.46 3.21
CA THR A 29 12.89 -11.47 3.97
C THR A 29 11.40 -11.19 4.00
N SER A 30 11.00 -9.96 3.73
CA SER A 30 9.60 -9.58 3.57
C SER A 30 9.44 -8.37 2.65
N ALA A 31 8.33 -8.33 1.93
CA ALA A 31 7.94 -7.20 1.11
C ALA A 31 6.59 -6.64 1.55
N LEU A 32 6.47 -5.31 1.53
CA LEU A 32 5.20 -4.62 1.60
C LEU A 32 4.71 -4.44 0.17
N VAL A 33 3.57 -5.03 -0.15
CA VAL A 33 3.03 -5.02 -1.51
C VAL A 33 1.59 -4.49 -1.54
N THR A 34 1.23 -3.82 -2.64
CA THR A 34 -0.18 -3.70 -3.01
C THR A 34 -0.53 -4.83 -3.95
N VAL A 35 -1.67 -5.44 -3.72
CA VAL A 35 -2.23 -6.46 -4.60
C VAL A 35 -3.59 -5.98 -5.08
N THR A 36 -3.69 -5.71 -6.37
CA THR A 36 -4.94 -5.31 -7.00
C THR A 36 -5.52 -6.50 -7.74
N THR A 37 -6.77 -6.83 -7.45
CA THR A 37 -7.54 -7.87 -8.14
C THR A 37 -8.66 -7.22 -8.94
N SER A 38 -8.82 -7.62 -10.20
CA SER A 38 -9.90 -7.17 -11.10
C SER A 38 -10.46 -8.33 -11.90
N ASP A 39 -11.52 -8.08 -12.65
CA ASP A 39 -12.11 -8.98 -13.63
C ASP A 39 -12.37 -10.40 -13.13
N SER A 40 -12.72 -10.52 -11.87
CA SER A 40 -12.99 -11.81 -11.29
C SER A 40 -14.30 -12.40 -11.81
N THR A 41 -14.25 -13.63 -12.27
CA THR A 41 -15.42 -14.36 -12.80
C THR A 41 -16.42 -14.73 -11.70
N LYS A 42 -15.93 -15.03 -10.50
CA LYS A 42 -16.73 -15.45 -9.35
C LYS A 42 -16.19 -14.89 -8.03
N LYS A 43 -17.00 -14.96 -7.00
CA LYS A 43 -16.60 -14.68 -5.60
C LYS A 43 -15.65 -15.77 -5.09
N GLY A 44 -14.54 -15.36 -4.45
CA GLY A 44 -13.55 -16.30 -3.93
C GLY A 44 -12.49 -15.65 -3.04
N LYS A 45 -11.33 -16.31 -2.96
CA LYS A 45 -10.18 -15.87 -2.19
C LYS A 45 -8.91 -16.00 -3.03
N LEU A 46 -8.03 -15.03 -2.90
CA LEU A 46 -6.65 -15.08 -3.35
C LEU A 46 -5.76 -15.15 -2.12
N ARG A 47 -4.75 -16.02 -2.12
CA ARG A 47 -3.73 -16.08 -1.08
C ARG A 47 -2.39 -15.68 -1.69
N ILE A 48 -1.58 -14.95 -0.93
CA ILE A 48 -0.23 -14.57 -1.31
C ILE A 48 0.70 -14.76 -0.11
N GLY A 49 1.83 -15.39 -0.30
CA GLY A 49 2.78 -15.69 0.77
C GLY A 49 4.02 -16.39 0.26
N GLN A 50 4.78 -16.95 1.17
CA GLN A 50 5.99 -17.72 0.88
C GLN A 50 5.66 -19.03 0.17
N ILE A 51 6.57 -19.47 -0.71
CA ILE A 51 6.46 -20.76 -1.40
C ILE A 51 6.38 -21.90 -0.38
N GLY A 52 5.39 -22.78 -0.56
CA GLY A 52 5.15 -23.94 0.29
C GLY A 52 4.43 -23.65 1.61
N GLU A 53 4.31 -22.42 2.06
CA GLU A 53 3.67 -22.06 3.33
C GLU A 53 2.21 -21.60 3.18
N LYS A 54 1.27 -22.46 3.52
CA LYS A 54 -0.18 -22.09 3.53
C LYS A 54 -0.58 -21.28 4.77
N ARG A 55 0.09 -21.46 5.92
CA ARG A 55 -0.33 -20.86 7.20
C ARG A 55 -0.07 -19.36 7.30
N ASN A 56 1.02 -18.86 6.71
CA ASN A 56 1.43 -17.46 6.78
C ASN A 56 0.98 -16.64 5.55
N ALA A 57 0.22 -17.24 4.64
CA ALA A 57 -0.26 -16.54 3.45
C ALA A 57 -1.34 -15.52 3.79
N ALA A 58 -1.16 -14.30 3.33
CA ALA A 58 -2.17 -13.26 3.40
C ALA A 58 -3.35 -13.60 2.47
N THR A 59 -4.57 -13.32 2.91
CA THR A 59 -5.78 -13.66 2.16
C THR A 59 -6.54 -12.41 1.72
N ILE A 60 -6.86 -12.33 0.44
CA ILE A 60 -7.68 -11.29 -0.17
C ILE A 60 -9.02 -11.89 -0.58
N LYS A 61 -10.13 -11.29 -0.12
CA LYS A 61 -11.47 -11.65 -0.60
C LYS A 61 -11.70 -11.03 -1.97
N VAL A 62 -11.95 -11.86 -2.96
CA VAL A 62 -12.26 -11.46 -4.34
C VAL A 62 -13.77 -11.44 -4.53
N ARG A 63 -14.29 -10.46 -5.27
CA ARG A 63 -15.71 -10.35 -5.64
C ARG A 63 -15.86 -10.29 -7.15
N LYS A 64 -16.92 -10.93 -7.68
CA LYS A 64 -17.25 -10.91 -9.10
C LYS A 64 -17.26 -9.48 -9.64
N ALA A 65 -16.60 -9.27 -10.78
CA ALA A 65 -16.54 -8.00 -11.53
C ALA A 65 -16.20 -6.75 -10.70
N LYS A 66 -15.44 -6.89 -9.58
CA LYS A 66 -15.05 -5.74 -8.75
C LYS A 66 -13.55 -5.69 -8.56
N THR A 67 -12.99 -4.54 -8.87
CA THR A 67 -11.59 -4.23 -8.53
C THR A 67 -11.43 -4.02 -7.04
N ARG A 68 -10.42 -4.66 -6.46
CA ARG A 68 -10.03 -4.50 -5.07
C ARG A 68 -8.53 -4.41 -4.95
N THR A 69 -8.07 -3.45 -4.16
CA THR A 69 -6.67 -3.33 -3.78
C THR A 69 -6.52 -3.61 -2.29
N ALA A 70 -5.59 -4.49 -1.95
CA ALA A 70 -5.17 -4.76 -0.59
C ALA A 70 -3.69 -4.43 -0.43
N ILE A 71 -3.29 -4.03 0.78
CA ILE A 71 -1.89 -3.87 1.15
C ILE A 71 -1.55 -5.00 2.10
N LEU A 72 -0.47 -5.68 1.78
CA LEU A 72 -0.04 -6.86 2.50
C LEU A 72 1.45 -6.75 2.80
N VAL A 73 1.85 -7.27 3.96
CA VAL A 73 3.23 -7.70 4.16
C VAL A 73 3.27 -9.18 3.85
N VAL A 74 4.12 -9.54 2.93
CA VAL A 74 4.32 -10.94 2.51
C VAL A 74 5.75 -11.35 2.80
N PRO A 75 5.98 -12.53 3.40
CA PRO A 75 7.31 -13.10 3.46
C PRO A 75 7.78 -13.44 2.05
N VAL A 76 9.05 -13.18 1.77
CA VAL A 76 9.68 -13.47 0.47
C VAL A 76 10.92 -14.31 0.68
N VAL A 77 11.23 -15.16 -0.29
CA VAL A 77 12.46 -15.96 -0.35
C VAL A 77 13.01 -15.83 -1.75
N GLY A 78 14.29 -15.42 -1.87
CA GLY A 78 14.91 -15.19 -3.17
C GLY A 78 14.14 -14.17 -4.05
N GLY A 79 13.50 -13.17 -3.43
CA GLY A 79 12.72 -12.17 -4.16
C GLY A 79 11.38 -12.68 -4.73
N THR A 80 10.92 -13.89 -4.35
CA THR A 80 9.71 -14.51 -4.90
C THR A 80 8.59 -14.66 -3.88
N VAL A 81 7.35 -14.71 -4.38
CA VAL A 81 6.14 -15.05 -3.60
C VAL A 81 5.30 -16.07 -4.38
N GLN A 82 4.47 -16.81 -3.66
CA GLN A 82 3.48 -17.69 -4.25
C GLN A 82 2.09 -17.06 -4.15
N ILE A 83 1.38 -17.02 -5.27
CA ILE A 83 -0.01 -16.56 -5.34
C ILE A 83 -0.88 -17.77 -5.69
N SER A 84 -1.98 -17.95 -4.95
CA SER A 84 -2.94 -19.02 -5.24
C SER A 84 -4.38 -18.53 -5.22
N ALA A 85 -5.15 -18.94 -6.22
CA ALA A 85 -6.59 -18.70 -6.27
C ALA A 85 -7.36 -19.87 -5.66
N SER A 86 -8.49 -19.58 -5.01
CA SER A 86 -9.43 -20.62 -4.61
C SER A 86 -10.10 -21.25 -5.86
N LYS A 87 -10.67 -22.45 -5.72
CA LYS A 87 -11.22 -23.25 -6.84
C LYS A 87 -12.35 -22.58 -7.66
N LYS A 88 -12.79 -21.38 -7.34
CA LYS A 88 -13.94 -20.74 -7.99
C LYS A 88 -13.62 -19.59 -8.93
N PRO A 89 -12.76 -18.58 -8.57
CA PRO A 89 -12.54 -17.42 -9.43
C PRO A 89 -11.34 -17.61 -10.37
N ALA A 90 -11.49 -17.24 -11.63
CA ALA A 90 -10.39 -16.67 -12.39
C ALA A 90 -10.32 -15.18 -12.06
N VAL A 91 -9.13 -14.61 -11.87
CA VAL A 91 -8.96 -13.24 -11.42
C VAL A 91 -7.69 -12.61 -11.95
N GLN A 92 -7.80 -11.42 -12.51
CA GLN A 92 -6.64 -10.61 -12.87
C GLN A 92 -5.94 -10.11 -11.61
N VAL A 93 -4.62 -10.23 -11.56
CA VAL A 93 -3.83 -9.84 -10.41
C VAL A 93 -2.68 -8.94 -10.84
N LYS A 94 -2.56 -7.80 -10.15
CA LYS A 94 -1.44 -6.88 -10.25
C LYS A 94 -0.79 -6.77 -8.88
N VAL A 95 0.53 -6.94 -8.83
CA VAL A 95 1.31 -6.79 -7.60
C VAL A 95 2.30 -5.64 -7.78
N GLU A 96 2.36 -4.75 -6.80
CA GLU A 96 3.31 -3.63 -6.78
C GLU A 96 4.05 -3.65 -5.44
N VAL A 97 5.37 -3.61 -5.49
CA VAL A 97 6.20 -3.53 -4.29
C VAL A 97 6.23 -2.08 -3.81
N LEU A 98 5.89 -1.84 -2.56
CA LEU A 98 5.96 -0.53 -1.90
C LEU A 98 7.22 -0.36 -1.05
N GLY A 99 7.84 -1.47 -0.67
CA GLY A 99 9.04 -1.50 0.14
C GLY A 99 9.37 -2.92 0.58
N TYR A 100 10.55 -3.10 1.14
CA TYR A 100 11.01 -4.40 1.63
C TYR A 100 11.81 -4.25 2.92
N ARG A 101 12.08 -5.36 3.55
CA ARG A 101 12.99 -5.48 4.68
C ARG A 101 13.98 -6.60 4.45
N THR A 102 15.21 -6.35 4.82
CA THR A 102 16.27 -7.34 5.01
C THR A 102 16.42 -7.63 6.51
N GLY A 103 16.73 -8.85 6.90
CA GLY A 103 16.94 -9.25 8.29
C GLY A 103 15.82 -10.13 8.87
N ALA A 104 16.13 -10.77 10.01
CA ALA A 104 15.38 -11.91 10.56
C ALA A 104 13.94 -11.62 11.03
N LEU A 105 13.60 -10.37 11.37
CA LEU A 105 12.27 -10.07 11.89
C LEU A 105 11.36 -9.53 10.79
N PRO A 106 10.24 -10.19 10.46
CA PRO A 106 9.31 -9.71 9.44
C PRO A 106 8.65 -8.39 9.86
N LEU A 107 8.33 -7.54 8.88
CA LEU A 107 7.48 -6.37 9.11
C LEU A 107 6.10 -6.82 9.60
N LYS A 108 5.61 -6.20 10.66
CA LYS A 108 4.25 -6.46 11.18
C LYS A 108 3.33 -5.34 10.73
N ALA A 109 2.70 -5.51 9.57
CA ALA A 109 1.62 -4.62 9.15
C ALA A 109 0.27 -5.07 9.70
N ARG A 110 -0.55 -4.10 10.11
CA ARG A 110 -1.94 -4.33 10.52
C ARG A 110 -2.87 -3.44 9.71
N GLY A 111 -3.79 -4.06 9.00
CA GLY A 111 -4.93 -3.36 8.42
C GLY A 111 -5.90 -2.92 9.50
N MET A 112 -6.63 -1.85 9.25
CA MET A 112 -7.67 -1.34 10.13
C MET A 112 -8.85 -0.77 9.34
N SER A 113 -9.98 -0.57 9.99
CA SER A 113 -11.09 0.18 9.42
C SER A 113 -10.64 1.59 9.05
N ALA A 114 -10.96 2.04 7.84
CA ALA A 114 -10.51 3.33 7.33
C ALA A 114 -10.95 4.49 8.24
N ARG A 115 -9.99 5.26 8.75
CA ARG A 115 -10.24 6.43 9.60
C ARG A 115 -9.71 7.68 8.92
N LYS A 116 -10.51 8.73 8.91
CA LYS A 116 -10.13 10.02 8.34
C LYS A 116 -8.93 10.61 9.10
N LEU A 117 -7.84 10.86 8.39
CA LEU A 117 -6.70 11.63 8.91
C LEU A 117 -6.92 13.12 8.65
N ILE A 118 -7.15 13.50 7.40
CA ILE A 118 -7.39 14.89 7.02
C ILE A 118 -8.25 14.96 5.73
N LYS A 119 -9.02 16.05 5.60
CA LYS A 119 -9.66 16.45 4.36
C LYS A 119 -9.41 17.95 4.19
N THR A 120 -8.63 18.33 3.17
CA THR A 120 -8.16 19.71 3.03
C THR A 120 -7.90 20.08 1.57
N LYS A 121 -7.65 21.36 1.33
CA LYS A 121 -7.15 21.88 0.05
C LYS A 121 -5.66 22.19 0.20
N PHE A 122 -4.90 21.89 -0.81
CA PHE A 122 -3.52 22.34 -1.01
C PHE A 122 -3.48 23.35 -2.14
N ASN A 123 -2.67 24.38 -1.99
CA ASN A 123 -2.49 25.44 -2.98
C ASN A 123 -1.03 25.52 -3.45
N GLY A 124 -0.35 24.38 -3.61
CA GLY A 124 1.07 24.29 -3.92
C GLY A 124 1.92 24.02 -2.68
N THR A 125 2.98 24.76 -2.47
CA THR A 125 4.12 24.46 -1.58
C THR A 125 3.87 24.32 -0.07
N LYS A 126 2.68 24.61 0.44
CA LYS A 126 2.42 24.53 1.89
C LYS A 126 2.34 23.10 2.38
N VAL A 127 3.22 22.75 3.31
CA VAL A 127 3.20 21.49 4.05
C VAL A 127 2.17 21.58 5.19
N LYS A 128 1.37 20.52 5.36
CA LYS A 128 0.45 20.37 6.49
C LYS A 128 0.85 19.19 7.34
N LEU A 129 0.81 19.36 8.65
CA LEU A 129 1.10 18.31 9.60
C LEU A 129 -0.19 17.64 10.06
N ALA A 130 -0.17 16.30 10.17
CA ALA A 130 -1.28 15.54 10.69
C ALA A 130 -0.80 14.48 11.68
N LYS A 131 -1.47 14.38 12.83
CA LYS A 131 -1.14 13.34 13.82
C LYS A 131 -1.66 12.01 13.36
N ALA A 132 -0.75 11.07 13.11
CA ALA A 132 -1.07 9.73 12.60
C ALA A 132 -1.20 8.69 13.72
N THR A 133 -0.56 8.91 14.87
CA THR A 133 -0.67 8.03 16.04
C THR A 133 -1.95 8.27 16.81
N GLY A 134 -2.55 7.20 17.37
CA GLY A 134 -3.80 7.25 18.13
C GLY A 134 -5.06 7.36 17.27
N ILE A 135 -4.97 7.21 15.96
CA ILE A 135 -6.13 7.17 15.07
C ILE A 135 -6.64 5.73 14.97
N GLY A 136 -7.85 5.47 15.45
CA GLY A 136 -8.42 4.12 15.48
C GLY A 136 -7.48 3.16 16.21
N ASP A 137 -7.08 2.07 15.54
CA ASP A 137 -6.23 1.04 16.12
C ASP A 137 -4.72 1.37 16.07
N VAL A 138 -4.33 2.52 15.51
CA VAL A 138 -2.92 2.94 15.50
C VAL A 138 -2.45 3.26 16.92
N PRO A 139 -1.37 2.63 17.41
CA PRO A 139 -0.87 2.89 18.76
C PRO A 139 -0.62 4.37 19.03
N LYS A 140 -0.99 4.84 20.22
CA LYS A 140 -0.77 6.25 20.65
C LYS A 140 0.73 6.57 20.79
N LYS A 141 1.54 5.61 21.25
CA LYS A 141 3.00 5.78 21.46
C LYS A 141 3.74 5.66 20.12
N LYS A 142 4.37 6.74 19.65
CA LYS A 142 5.16 6.79 18.40
C LYS A 142 6.18 5.65 18.30
N LYS A 143 6.90 5.34 19.37
CA LYS A 143 7.93 4.28 19.40
C LYS A 143 7.42 2.88 18.99
N LYS A 144 6.11 2.66 19.01
CA LYS A 144 5.48 1.40 18.57
C LYS A 144 5.05 1.42 17.10
N VAL A 145 5.15 2.56 16.40
CA VAL A 145 4.69 2.72 15.02
C VAL A 145 5.86 3.18 14.17
N LEU A 146 6.15 2.43 13.11
CA LEU A 146 7.17 2.78 12.13
C LEU A 146 6.58 3.66 11.03
N ALA A 147 5.45 3.21 10.47
CA ALA A 147 4.79 3.91 9.39
C ALA A 147 3.26 3.70 9.43
N VAL A 148 2.53 4.56 8.75
CA VAL A 148 1.10 4.42 8.50
C VAL A 148 0.83 4.19 7.03
N ILE A 149 -0.20 3.42 6.74
CA ILE A 149 -0.66 3.10 5.40
C ILE A 149 -1.84 4.03 5.13
N LEU A 150 -1.71 4.88 4.13
CA LEU A 150 -2.64 5.95 3.81
C LEU A 150 -3.33 5.67 2.47
N ARG A 151 -4.66 5.71 2.48
CA ARG A 151 -5.44 5.86 1.26
C ARG A 151 -5.60 7.35 0.99
N VAL A 152 -5.06 7.81 -0.11
CA VAL A 152 -5.09 9.20 -0.54
C VAL A 152 -6.03 9.33 -1.73
N THR A 153 -7.01 10.19 -1.62
CA THR A 153 -7.88 10.56 -2.73
C THR A 153 -7.62 12.02 -3.05
N THR A 154 -7.15 12.29 -4.26
CA THR A 154 -6.90 13.63 -4.78
C THR A 154 -8.01 14.03 -5.76
N LYS A 155 -8.31 15.31 -5.84
CA LYS A 155 -9.15 15.90 -6.88
C LYS A 155 -8.40 17.14 -7.39
N GLY A 156 -7.80 17.01 -8.57
CA GLY A 156 -7.01 18.07 -9.19
C GLY A 156 -7.83 19.29 -9.55
N LYS A 157 -7.13 20.41 -9.73
CA LYS A 157 -7.69 21.71 -10.05
C LYS A 157 -6.77 22.46 -11.02
N GLY A 158 -6.66 21.93 -12.24
CA GLY A 158 -6.04 22.62 -13.36
C GLY A 158 -4.65 22.15 -13.76
N ALA A 159 -3.92 21.41 -12.91
CA ALA A 159 -2.59 20.91 -13.26
C ALA A 159 -2.37 19.48 -12.78
N ASP A 160 -1.58 18.72 -13.51
CA ASP A 160 -1.03 17.45 -13.09
C ASP A 160 0.07 17.66 -12.06
N GLY A 161 0.21 16.73 -11.14
CA GLY A 161 1.21 16.83 -10.11
C GLY A 161 1.23 15.64 -9.17
N ARG A 162 1.79 15.85 -7.99
CA ARG A 162 1.90 14.80 -6.96
C ARG A 162 1.47 15.32 -5.58
N PHE A 163 1.01 14.37 -4.78
CA PHE A 163 0.80 14.53 -3.35
C PHE A 163 1.73 13.57 -2.62
N ALA A 164 2.49 14.05 -1.66
CA ALA A 164 3.43 13.28 -0.86
C ALA A 164 3.03 13.25 0.62
N ALA A 165 3.41 12.16 1.30
CA ALA A 165 3.33 12.06 2.76
C ALA A 165 4.63 11.42 3.28
N TYR A 166 5.27 12.06 4.26
CA TYR A 166 6.57 11.67 4.78
C TYR A 166 6.70 11.99 6.27
N ALA A 167 7.78 11.50 6.91
CA ALA A 167 8.04 11.78 8.32
C ALA A 167 8.32 13.27 8.55
N VAL A 168 7.80 13.84 9.62
CA VAL A 168 8.20 15.18 10.05
C VAL A 168 9.69 15.16 10.39
N GLY A 169 10.45 16.13 9.86
CA GLY A 169 11.92 16.16 9.92
C GLY A 169 12.61 15.35 8.82
N GLY A 170 11.86 14.60 8.01
CA GLY A 170 12.36 13.89 6.83
C GLY A 170 12.21 14.72 5.55
N VAL A 171 12.89 14.27 4.50
CA VAL A 171 12.75 14.84 3.15
C VAL A 171 11.75 14.05 2.31
N ASP A 172 11.02 14.73 1.44
CA ASP A 172 10.20 14.09 0.43
C ASP A 172 11.10 13.45 -0.63
N ARG A 173 11.25 12.13 -0.57
CA ARG A 173 12.07 11.35 -1.51
C ARG A 173 11.34 10.98 -2.81
N GLY A 174 10.15 11.54 -3.07
CA GLY A 174 9.38 11.30 -4.31
C GLY A 174 8.73 9.92 -4.45
N SER A 175 9.32 8.90 -3.87
CA SER A 175 8.86 7.49 -3.99
C SER A 175 7.57 7.16 -3.25
N ARG A 176 7.07 8.07 -2.40
CA ARG A 176 5.89 7.89 -1.54
C ARG A 176 4.82 8.90 -1.89
N SER A 177 4.51 9.03 -3.18
CA SER A 177 3.58 10.03 -3.67
C SER A 177 2.36 9.42 -4.35
N ALA A 178 1.26 10.15 -4.31
CA ALA A 178 0.05 9.88 -5.06
C ALA A 178 -0.05 10.85 -6.23
N THR A 179 -0.45 10.37 -7.39
CA THR A 179 -0.67 11.21 -8.57
C THR A 179 -1.84 12.16 -8.34
N VAL A 180 -1.69 13.40 -8.77
CA VAL A 180 -2.76 14.38 -8.92
C VAL A 180 -2.95 14.62 -10.40
N THR A 181 -4.12 14.33 -10.93
CA THR A 181 -4.48 14.64 -12.32
C THR A 181 -5.10 16.05 -12.42
N ALA A 182 -4.84 16.76 -13.50
CA ALA A 182 -5.34 18.13 -13.73
C ALA A 182 -6.86 18.23 -13.56
N LYS A 183 -7.57 17.22 -14.06
CA LYS A 183 -9.02 17.06 -13.92
C LYS A 183 -9.31 15.65 -13.38
N GLY A 184 -10.38 15.53 -12.58
CA GLY A 184 -10.82 14.22 -12.10
C GLY A 184 -10.40 13.91 -10.67
N LYS A 185 -10.57 12.64 -10.33
CA LYS A 185 -10.33 12.11 -8.99
C LYS A 185 -9.46 10.86 -9.09
N THR A 186 -8.36 10.85 -8.36
CA THR A 186 -7.44 9.72 -8.28
C THR A 186 -7.40 9.18 -6.86
N THR A 187 -7.28 7.88 -6.70
CA THR A 187 -7.11 7.25 -5.39
C THR A 187 -5.89 6.36 -5.43
N SER A 188 -4.95 6.62 -4.54
CA SER A 188 -3.69 5.89 -4.39
C SER A 188 -3.53 5.42 -2.96
N ILE A 189 -2.65 4.45 -2.77
CA ILE A 189 -2.21 4.02 -1.46
C ILE A 189 -0.73 4.33 -1.34
N ILE A 190 -0.36 4.97 -0.25
CA ILE A 190 1.01 5.32 0.06
C ILE A 190 1.35 4.92 1.49
N VAL A 191 2.62 4.67 1.73
CA VAL A 191 3.16 4.41 3.06
C VAL A 191 3.94 5.63 3.50
N ALA A 192 3.59 6.16 4.66
CA ALA A 192 4.27 7.31 5.25
C ALA A 192 4.91 6.92 6.58
N GLU A 193 6.20 7.16 6.72
CA GLU A 193 6.87 7.03 8.01
C GLU A 193 6.29 8.02 9.01
N VAL A 194 6.22 7.59 10.26
CA VAL A 194 5.75 8.43 11.35
C VAL A 194 6.94 9.15 11.97
N GLY A 195 6.97 10.45 11.79
CA GLY A 195 8.00 11.35 12.31
C GLY A 195 7.81 11.70 13.77
N ASP A 196 8.41 12.79 14.20
CA ASP A 196 8.37 13.25 15.58
C ASP A 196 6.96 13.55 16.07
N LYS A 197 6.73 13.34 17.36
CA LYS A 197 5.43 13.49 18.02
C LYS A 197 4.29 12.67 17.39
N GLY A 198 4.62 11.66 16.55
CA GLY A 198 3.61 10.84 15.87
C GLY A 198 2.97 11.52 14.65
N LEU A 199 3.66 12.49 14.06
CA LEU A 199 3.17 13.31 12.96
C LEU A 199 3.65 12.79 11.61
N VAL A 200 2.86 13.04 10.58
CA VAL A 200 3.23 12.94 9.17
C VAL A 200 3.11 14.30 8.51
N ALA A 201 4.07 14.63 7.66
CA ALA A 201 4.05 15.80 6.80
C ALA A 201 3.32 15.45 5.50
N LEU A 202 2.45 16.32 5.07
CA LEU A 202 1.62 16.17 3.87
C LEU A 202 1.85 17.37 2.96
N ALA A 203 2.23 17.12 1.71
CA ALA A 203 2.51 18.16 0.73
C ALA A 203 1.86 17.83 -0.62
N ALA A 204 1.57 18.87 -1.39
CA ALA A 204 1.20 18.73 -2.79
C ALA A 204 1.86 19.86 -3.57
N ASN A 205 2.45 19.53 -4.73
CA ASN A 205 3.12 20.54 -5.58
C ASN A 205 2.16 21.29 -6.52
N VAL A 206 0.89 20.92 -6.51
CA VAL A 206 -0.15 21.58 -7.32
C VAL A 206 -1.41 21.83 -6.48
N ARG A 207 -2.28 22.71 -6.99
CA ARG A 207 -3.57 22.99 -6.37
C ARG A 207 -4.47 21.76 -6.44
N THR A 208 -4.87 21.20 -5.29
CA THR A 208 -5.71 20.01 -5.23
C THR A 208 -6.55 19.94 -3.95
N LYS A 209 -7.70 19.27 -4.02
CA LYS A 209 -8.43 18.82 -2.83
C LYS A 209 -7.98 17.41 -2.48
N VAL A 210 -7.62 17.16 -1.22
CA VAL A 210 -7.11 15.86 -0.77
C VAL A 210 -7.95 15.35 0.40
N ARG A 211 -8.28 14.07 0.35
CA ARG A 211 -8.78 13.30 1.48
C ARG A 211 -7.79 12.18 1.78
N VAL A 212 -7.24 12.18 2.98
CA VAL A 212 -6.33 11.13 3.48
C VAL A 212 -7.04 10.33 4.56
N THR A 213 -6.99 9.02 4.44
CA THR A 213 -7.51 8.07 5.45
C THR A 213 -6.42 7.09 5.82
N VAL A 214 -6.26 6.82 7.12
CA VAL A 214 -5.42 5.72 7.59
C VAL A 214 -6.19 4.41 7.39
N VAL A 215 -5.57 3.45 6.74
CA VAL A 215 -6.15 2.12 6.45
C VAL A 215 -5.33 0.99 7.06
N GLY A 216 -4.19 1.32 7.65
CA GLY A 216 -3.32 0.37 8.34
C GLY A 216 -2.08 1.05 8.90
N TYR A 217 -1.26 0.29 9.58
CA TYR A 217 0.02 0.76 10.13
C TYR A 217 1.04 -0.38 10.21
N ILE A 218 2.31 0.00 10.25
CA ILE A 218 3.45 -0.90 10.40
C ILE A 218 4.01 -0.67 11.80
N ARG A 219 4.16 -1.76 12.56
CA ARG A 219 4.76 -1.75 13.89
C ARG A 219 6.28 -1.92 13.80
N ARG A 220 6.95 -1.37 14.80
CA ARG A 220 8.34 -1.69 15.13
C ARG A 220 8.40 -3.04 15.83
#